data_c28baec0e67c6e0c18fc302e17df1507
#
_entry.id   c28baec0e67c6e0c18fc302e17df1507
#
_cell.length_a   1.000
_cell.length_b   1.000
_cell.length_c   1.000
_cell.angle_alpha   90.00
_cell.angle_beta   90.00
_cell.angle_gamma   90.00
#
_symmetry.space_group_name_H-M   'P 1'
#
loop_
_entity.id
_entity.type
_entity.pdbx_description
1 polymer ?
#
loop_
_entity_poly.entity_id
_entity_poly.type
_entity_poly.pdbx_seq_one_letter_code
_entity_poly.pdbx_strand_id
1 'polypeptide(L)'
;MAGLKITETWVKAHLLRGARVLLAAECVKNLYPEVFKRLSEGRVAFTCCPEVENTTLLMGKLASIIRCSEPAEIVVASIEGSPHCLLLHMALNEALFDVGATERPVVRHYVVLEGQLIEVSEEAARVARYLHLVQKAIEKCPELLDELGRYSLEHKWASRRR
;
A
#
# COMPACT_ATOMS: atom_id res chain seq x y z
N MET A 1 19.29 -2.66 -3.43
CA MET A 1 19.29 -2.54 -1.95
C MET A 1 18.34 -3.58 -1.37
N ALA A 2 18.75 -4.28 -0.31
CA ALA A 2 17.83 -5.16 0.41
C ALA A 2 16.85 -4.28 1.20
N GLY A 3 15.55 -4.43 0.97
CA GLY A 3 14.55 -3.78 1.83
C GLY A 3 14.61 -4.38 3.23
N LEU A 4 14.50 -3.54 4.25
CA LEU A 4 14.41 -3.98 5.64
C LEU A 4 13.01 -4.52 5.92
N LYS A 5 12.87 -5.47 6.83
CA LYS A 5 11.55 -5.87 7.34
C LYS A 5 11.05 -4.83 8.33
N ILE A 6 9.88 -4.24 8.05
CA ILE A 6 9.32 -3.21 8.91
C ILE A 6 8.99 -3.76 10.30
N THR A 7 8.48 -4.98 10.38
CA THR A 7 8.12 -5.67 11.62
C THR A 7 9.32 -5.97 12.52
N GLU A 8 10.52 -6.11 11.95
CA GLU A 8 11.76 -6.40 12.66
C GLU A 8 12.57 -5.16 13.04
N THR A 9 12.17 -3.96 12.57
CA THR A 9 12.93 -2.74 12.79
C THR A 9 12.43 -1.99 14.04
N TRP A 10 13.35 -1.50 14.86
CA TRP A 10 13.01 -0.67 16.01
C TRP A 10 12.43 0.69 15.59
N VAL A 11 11.27 1.07 16.13
CA VAL A 11 10.52 2.28 15.73
C VAL A 11 11.26 3.60 15.98
N LYS A 12 12.22 3.62 16.90
CA LYS A 12 13.06 4.80 17.20
C LYS A 12 14.45 4.71 16.58
N ALA A 13 14.65 3.82 15.59
CA ALA A 13 15.95 3.73 14.89
C ALA A 13 16.33 5.09 14.29
N HIS A 14 17.59 5.48 14.43
CA HIS A 14 18.08 6.78 13.98
C HIS A 14 17.79 7.06 12.50
N LEU A 15 17.81 6.01 11.68
CA LEU A 15 17.55 6.10 10.24
C LEU A 15 16.10 6.51 9.91
N LEU A 16 15.17 6.44 10.88
CA LEU A 16 13.75 6.77 10.68
C LEU A 16 13.41 8.23 11.03
N ARG A 17 14.25 8.91 11.79
CA ARG A 17 13.95 10.28 12.25
C ARG A 17 13.90 11.28 11.10
N GLY A 18 12.73 11.86 10.87
CA GLY A 18 12.47 12.79 9.78
C GLY A 18 12.71 12.19 8.39
N ALA A 19 12.82 10.86 8.28
CA ALA A 19 13.18 10.19 7.05
C ALA A 19 12.05 10.19 6.04
N ARG A 20 12.41 10.03 4.77
CA ARG A 20 11.49 9.58 3.73
C ARG A 20 11.45 8.05 3.77
N VAL A 21 10.28 7.48 3.90
CA VAL A 21 10.07 6.03 4.11
C VAL A 21 9.35 5.43 2.91
N LEU A 22 9.79 4.28 2.46
CA LEU A 22 9.07 3.41 1.54
C LEU A 22 8.59 2.16 2.30
N LEU A 23 7.30 1.86 2.21
CA LEU A 23 6.72 0.56 2.57
C LEU A 23 6.24 -0.12 1.30
N ALA A 24 6.95 -1.13 0.84
CA ALA A 24 6.60 -1.88 -0.35
C ALA A 24 6.12 -3.30 -0.02
N ALA A 25 5.17 -3.80 -0.80
CA ALA A 25 4.89 -5.23 -0.79
C ALA A 25 6.14 -6.02 -1.18
N GLU A 26 6.38 -7.17 -0.55
CA GLU A 26 7.53 -8.03 -0.86
C GLU A 26 7.54 -8.43 -2.35
N CYS A 27 6.37 -8.63 -2.94
CA CYS A 27 6.21 -8.93 -4.36
C CYS A 27 6.69 -7.78 -5.28
N VAL A 28 6.55 -6.52 -4.88
CA VAL A 28 7.09 -5.39 -5.66
C VAL A 28 8.60 -5.50 -5.77
N LYS A 29 9.28 -5.79 -4.65
CA LYS A 29 10.74 -5.98 -4.64
C LYS A 29 11.16 -7.18 -5.50
N ASN A 30 10.45 -8.29 -5.38
CA ASN A 30 10.87 -9.56 -5.97
C ASN A 30 10.53 -9.68 -7.46
N LEU A 31 9.37 -9.14 -7.89
CA LEU A 31 8.91 -9.26 -9.27
C LEU A 31 9.25 -8.04 -10.12
N TYR A 32 9.36 -6.86 -9.51
CA TYR A 32 9.63 -5.60 -10.20
C TYR A 32 10.80 -4.84 -9.53
N PRO A 33 12.01 -5.42 -9.52
CA PRO A 33 13.15 -4.87 -8.78
C PRO A 33 13.55 -3.46 -9.24
N GLU A 34 13.37 -3.12 -10.51
CA GLU A 34 13.66 -1.77 -11.02
C GLU A 34 12.66 -0.73 -10.51
N VAL A 35 11.37 -1.11 -10.37
CA VAL A 35 10.35 -0.24 -9.75
C VAL A 35 10.68 -0.04 -8.26
N PHE A 36 11.01 -1.13 -7.56
CA PHE A 36 11.42 -1.05 -6.16
C PHE A 36 12.66 -0.18 -5.97
N LYS A 37 13.69 -0.34 -6.81
CA LYS A 37 14.91 0.46 -6.78
C LYS A 37 14.60 1.96 -6.93
N ARG A 38 13.81 2.32 -7.95
CA ARG A 38 13.39 3.70 -8.19
C ARG A 38 12.64 4.31 -7.01
N LEU A 39 11.72 3.56 -6.41
CA LEU A 39 10.98 3.99 -5.23
C LEU A 39 11.84 4.10 -3.98
N SER A 40 12.92 3.31 -3.89
CA SER A 40 13.84 3.30 -2.75
C SER A 40 14.83 4.45 -2.76
N GLU A 41 15.00 5.15 -3.88
CA GLU A 41 15.96 6.25 -4.00
C GLU A 41 15.64 7.38 -3.01
N GLY A 42 16.62 7.68 -2.13
CA GLY A 42 16.49 8.69 -1.09
C GLY A 42 15.48 8.34 0.02
N ARG A 43 15.07 7.06 0.15
CA ARG A 43 14.13 6.58 1.17
C ARG A 43 14.72 5.42 1.97
N VAL A 44 14.30 5.35 3.22
CA VAL A 44 14.45 4.13 4.03
C VAL A 44 13.42 3.13 3.53
N ALA A 45 13.87 2.07 2.88
CA ALA A 45 13.00 1.12 2.22
C ALA A 45 12.69 -0.08 3.12
N PHE A 46 11.41 -0.26 3.39
CA PHE A 46 10.85 -1.42 4.08
C PHE A 46 10.03 -2.29 3.14
N THR A 47 9.99 -3.58 3.46
CA THR A 47 9.10 -4.54 2.82
C THR A 47 8.20 -5.22 3.84
N CYS A 48 7.02 -5.61 3.41
CA CYS A 48 6.04 -6.36 4.18
C CYS A 48 5.18 -7.22 3.23
N CYS A 49 4.84 -8.42 3.66
CA CYS A 49 3.88 -9.28 2.98
C CYS A 49 2.62 -9.43 3.84
N PRO A 50 1.50 -8.77 3.55
CA PRO A 50 0.30 -8.85 4.38
C PRO A 50 -0.39 -10.21 4.40
N GLU A 51 -0.02 -11.12 3.50
CA GLU A 51 -0.48 -12.51 3.49
C GLU A 51 0.23 -13.35 4.56
N VAL A 52 1.48 -13.01 4.87
CA VAL A 52 2.32 -13.75 5.82
C VAL A 52 2.43 -13.02 7.15
N GLU A 53 2.52 -11.69 7.11
CA GLU A 53 2.71 -10.84 8.28
C GLU A 53 1.37 -10.31 8.80
N ASN A 54 1.25 -10.20 10.13
CA ASN A 54 0.01 -9.73 10.76
C ASN A 54 -0.18 -8.22 10.51
N THR A 55 -1.24 -7.86 9.79
CA THR A 55 -1.54 -6.47 9.42
C THR A 55 -1.94 -5.59 10.61
N THR A 56 -2.50 -6.16 11.68
CA THR A 56 -2.79 -5.40 12.91
C THR A 56 -1.50 -4.97 13.60
N LEU A 57 -0.50 -5.86 13.64
CA LEU A 57 0.84 -5.51 14.13
C LEU A 57 1.49 -4.44 13.24
N LEU A 58 1.30 -4.53 11.92
CA LEU A 58 1.78 -3.51 10.98
C LEU A 58 1.16 -2.14 11.25
N MET A 59 -0.15 -2.06 11.48
CA MET A 59 -0.85 -0.81 11.84
C MET A 59 -0.24 -0.18 13.09
N GLY A 60 -0.11 -0.93 14.18
CA GLY A 60 0.52 -0.46 15.42
C GLY A 60 1.98 -0.05 15.24
N LYS A 61 2.72 -0.76 14.39
CA LYS A 61 4.10 -0.44 14.05
C LYS A 61 4.21 0.88 13.30
N LEU A 62 3.37 1.09 12.27
CA LEU A 62 3.29 2.33 11.51
C LEU A 62 2.89 3.50 12.41
N ALA A 63 1.86 3.34 13.25
CA ALA A 63 1.45 4.35 14.21
C ALA A 63 2.60 4.76 15.14
N SER A 64 3.34 3.78 15.65
CA SER A 64 4.51 4.03 16.49
C SER A 64 5.66 4.73 15.75
N ILE A 65 5.92 4.36 14.49
CA ILE A 65 6.93 5.04 13.65
C ILE A 65 6.51 6.49 13.40
N ILE A 66 5.26 6.73 13.00
CA ILE A 66 4.73 8.06 12.74
C ILE A 66 4.88 8.94 13.98
N ARG A 67 4.48 8.41 15.14
CA ARG A 67 4.49 9.16 16.41
C ARG A 67 5.89 9.40 16.96
N CYS A 68 6.81 8.43 16.85
CA CYS A 68 8.11 8.47 17.51
C CYS A 68 9.25 8.98 16.62
N SER A 69 9.13 8.82 15.32
CA SER A 69 10.20 9.13 14.37
C SER A 69 9.85 10.27 13.40
N GLU A 70 8.58 10.68 13.38
CA GLU A 70 8.08 11.84 12.62
C GLU A 70 8.63 11.85 11.17
N PRO A 71 8.38 10.78 10.38
CA PRO A 71 8.89 10.71 9.01
C PRO A 71 8.35 11.86 8.17
N ALA A 72 9.19 12.43 7.32
CA ALA A 72 8.79 13.52 6.42
C ALA A 72 7.87 13.04 5.28
N GLU A 73 8.08 11.80 4.82
CA GLU A 73 7.29 11.18 3.75
C GLU A 73 7.09 9.70 4.04
N ILE A 74 5.91 9.18 3.71
CA ILE A 74 5.65 7.74 3.67
C ILE A 74 5.04 7.39 2.33
N VAL A 75 5.73 6.55 1.57
CA VAL A 75 5.27 5.98 0.31
C VAL A 75 4.85 4.53 0.54
N VAL A 76 3.66 4.15 0.11
CA VAL A 76 3.23 2.75 0.05
C VAL A 76 3.20 2.29 -1.39
N ALA A 77 3.73 1.10 -1.67
CA ALA A 77 3.67 0.49 -3.00
C ALA A 77 3.28 -0.99 -2.91
N SER A 78 2.28 -1.39 -3.67
CA SER A 78 1.77 -2.77 -3.68
C SER A 78 1.60 -3.31 -5.11
N ILE A 79 1.32 -4.61 -5.21
CA ILE A 79 0.89 -5.22 -6.47
C ILE A 79 -0.62 -4.98 -6.64
N GLU A 80 -1.02 -4.55 -7.83
CA GLU A 80 -2.43 -4.39 -8.17
C GLU A 80 -3.14 -5.74 -8.28
N GLY A 81 -4.41 -5.78 -7.87
CA GLY A 81 -5.26 -6.98 -7.94
C GLY A 81 -5.00 -8.02 -6.85
N SER A 82 -4.07 -7.79 -5.92
CA SER A 82 -3.86 -8.66 -4.76
C SER A 82 -4.75 -8.23 -3.58
N PRO A 83 -5.66 -9.10 -3.09
CA PRO A 83 -6.54 -8.74 -1.99
C PRO A 83 -5.77 -8.44 -0.69
N HIS A 84 -4.67 -9.13 -0.43
CA HIS A 84 -3.84 -8.90 0.74
C HIS A 84 -3.02 -7.60 0.63
N CYS A 85 -2.52 -7.27 -0.56
CA CYS A 85 -1.69 -6.07 -0.76
C CYS A 85 -2.45 -4.76 -0.52
N LEU A 86 -3.77 -4.74 -0.76
CA LEU A 86 -4.63 -3.60 -0.42
C LEU A 86 -4.54 -3.22 1.06
N LEU A 87 -4.29 -4.21 1.94
CA LEU A 87 -4.14 -3.99 3.38
C LEU A 87 -2.95 -3.12 3.76
N LEU A 88 -1.91 -3.01 2.93
CA LEU A 88 -0.79 -2.09 3.19
C LEU A 88 -1.25 -0.62 3.14
N HIS A 89 -2.07 -0.30 2.15
CA HIS A 89 -2.64 1.05 2.00
C HIS A 89 -3.61 1.37 3.14
N MET A 90 -4.44 0.40 3.51
CA MET A 90 -5.38 0.55 4.62
C MET A 90 -4.67 0.69 5.96
N ALA A 91 -3.60 -0.08 6.19
CA ALA A 91 -2.82 -0.02 7.43
C ALA A 91 -2.17 1.34 7.64
N LEU A 92 -1.65 1.97 6.58
CA LEU A 92 -1.11 3.33 6.69
C LEU A 92 -2.21 4.35 6.99
N ASN A 93 -3.34 4.29 6.27
CA ASN A 93 -4.46 5.21 6.49
C ASN A 93 -5.01 5.11 7.91
N GLU A 94 -5.13 3.90 8.45
CA GLU A 94 -5.59 3.66 9.83
C GLU A 94 -4.56 4.17 10.85
N ALA A 95 -3.28 3.87 10.67
CA ALA A 95 -2.21 4.34 11.55
C ALA A 95 -2.15 5.88 11.62
N LEU A 96 -2.35 6.57 10.50
CA LEU A 96 -2.41 8.03 10.45
C LEU A 96 -3.63 8.58 11.21
N PHE A 97 -4.77 7.90 11.09
CA PHE A 97 -5.99 8.26 11.81
C PHE A 97 -5.81 8.07 13.33
N ASP A 98 -5.31 6.91 13.75
CA ASP A 98 -5.12 6.57 15.16
C ASP A 98 -4.13 7.50 15.87
N VAL A 99 -3.07 7.89 15.17
CA VAL A 99 -2.07 8.82 15.73
C VAL A 99 -2.65 10.22 15.92
N GLY A 100 -3.58 10.65 15.08
CA GLY A 100 -4.17 11.99 15.14
C GLY A 100 -3.12 13.10 15.11
N ALA A 101 -1.99 12.89 14.40
CA ALA A 101 -0.87 13.81 14.38
C ALA A 101 -1.27 15.17 13.81
N THR A 102 -0.87 16.25 14.47
CA THR A 102 -1.06 17.62 13.98
C THR A 102 -0.22 17.90 12.75
N GLU A 103 0.98 17.32 12.69
CA GLU A 103 1.83 17.32 11.52
C GLU A 103 1.82 15.92 10.88
N ARG A 104 1.31 15.86 9.66
CA ARG A 104 1.25 14.61 8.90
C ARG A 104 2.43 14.51 7.95
N PRO A 105 3.02 13.33 7.78
CA PRO A 105 3.98 13.11 6.70
C PRO A 105 3.31 13.33 5.34
N VAL A 106 4.10 13.65 4.32
CA VAL A 106 3.64 13.55 2.94
C VAL A 106 3.35 12.08 2.64
N VAL A 107 2.12 11.76 2.21
CA VAL A 107 1.69 10.40 1.94
C VAL A 107 1.47 10.20 0.46
N ARG A 108 2.00 9.10 -0.10
CA ARG A 108 1.75 8.70 -1.48
C ARG A 108 1.46 7.20 -1.54
N HIS A 109 0.48 6.86 -2.34
CA HIS A 109 0.10 5.47 -2.59
C HIS A 109 0.35 5.11 -4.05
N TYR A 110 1.00 3.97 -4.27
CA TYR A 110 1.26 3.44 -5.60
C TYR A 110 0.83 1.98 -5.69
N VAL A 111 0.34 1.60 -6.85
CA VAL A 111 0.15 0.20 -7.23
C VAL A 111 1.00 -0.12 -8.46
N VAL A 112 1.43 -1.37 -8.56
CA VAL A 112 2.19 -1.86 -9.71
C VAL A 112 1.30 -2.81 -10.50
N LEU A 113 0.91 -2.38 -11.68
CA LEU A 113 0.13 -3.15 -12.64
C LEU A 113 1.01 -3.49 -13.86
N GLU A 114 1.31 -4.77 -14.05
CA GLU A 114 2.14 -5.25 -15.17
C GLU A 114 3.47 -4.48 -15.34
N GLY A 115 4.10 -4.13 -14.22
CA GLY A 115 5.35 -3.37 -14.18
C GLY A 115 5.20 -1.85 -14.28
N GLN A 116 4.02 -1.35 -14.55
CA GLN A 116 3.72 0.07 -14.53
C GLN A 116 3.41 0.54 -13.11
N LEU A 117 4.02 1.66 -12.71
CA LEU A 117 3.75 2.29 -11.44
C LEU A 117 2.64 3.32 -11.60
N ILE A 118 1.53 3.12 -10.92
CA ILE A 118 0.34 3.97 -10.94
C ILE A 118 0.17 4.61 -9.57
N GLU A 119 0.10 5.93 -9.52
CA GLU A 119 -0.25 6.65 -8.30
C GLU A 119 -1.77 6.60 -8.08
N VAL A 120 -2.17 6.25 -6.87
CA VAL A 120 -3.58 6.23 -6.45
C VAL A 120 -3.76 7.15 -5.25
N SER A 121 -4.95 7.73 -5.10
CA SER A 121 -5.21 8.61 -3.97
C SER A 121 -5.47 7.83 -2.67
N GLU A 122 -5.29 8.48 -1.52
CA GLU A 122 -5.69 7.91 -0.23
C GLU A 122 -7.19 7.56 -0.21
N GLU A 123 -8.01 8.36 -0.92
CA GLU A 123 -9.46 8.17 -1.04
C GLU A 123 -9.78 6.87 -1.77
N ALA A 124 -8.99 6.47 -2.76
CA ALA A 124 -9.20 5.20 -3.47
C ALA A 124 -9.15 4.01 -2.49
N ALA A 125 -8.14 3.97 -1.62
CA ALA A 125 -8.03 2.96 -0.58
C ALA A 125 -9.18 3.04 0.44
N ARG A 126 -9.64 4.27 0.77
CA ARG A 126 -10.80 4.44 1.68
C ARG A 126 -12.09 3.97 1.04
N VAL A 127 -12.35 4.33 -0.22
CA VAL A 127 -13.56 3.90 -0.94
C VAL A 127 -13.61 2.39 -1.09
N ALA A 128 -12.47 1.73 -1.33
CA ALA A 128 -12.39 0.28 -1.44
C ALA A 128 -12.86 -0.48 -0.17
N ARG A 129 -12.86 0.17 0.99
CA ARG A 129 -13.41 -0.38 2.26
C ARG A 129 -14.95 -0.37 2.31
N TYR A 130 -15.61 0.40 1.45
CA TYR A 130 -17.06 0.60 1.45
C TYR A 130 -17.68 0.04 0.17
N LEU A 131 -17.94 -1.25 0.16
CA LEU A 131 -18.44 -1.98 -1.02
C LEU A 131 -19.69 -1.34 -1.64
N HIS A 132 -20.57 -0.72 -0.85
CA HIS A 132 -21.75 -0.02 -1.39
C HIS A 132 -21.38 1.22 -2.22
N LEU A 133 -20.23 1.88 -1.93
CA LEU A 133 -19.72 2.99 -2.74
C LEU A 133 -19.06 2.47 -4.02
N VAL A 134 -18.36 1.34 -3.92
CA VAL A 134 -17.81 0.64 -5.09
C VAL A 134 -18.95 0.20 -6.02
N GLN A 135 -20.04 -0.36 -5.47
CA GLN A 135 -21.23 -0.72 -6.24
C GLN A 135 -21.81 0.49 -6.99
N LYS A 136 -21.96 1.64 -6.32
CA LYS A 136 -22.41 2.89 -6.97
C LYS A 136 -21.46 3.37 -8.08
N ALA A 137 -20.16 3.17 -7.92
CA ALA A 137 -19.19 3.51 -8.95
C ALA A 137 -19.37 2.62 -10.20
N ILE A 138 -19.55 1.32 -10.01
CA ILE A 138 -19.85 0.36 -11.10
C ILE A 138 -21.15 0.71 -11.82
N GLU A 139 -22.20 1.09 -11.09
CA GLU A 139 -23.49 1.51 -11.69
C GLU A 139 -23.36 2.78 -12.54
N LYS A 140 -22.44 3.69 -12.16
CA LYS A 140 -22.19 4.93 -12.90
C LYS A 140 -21.20 4.77 -14.05
N CYS A 141 -20.31 3.80 -13.94
CA CYS A 141 -19.24 3.53 -14.90
C CYS A 141 -19.14 2.00 -15.11
N PRO A 142 -20.06 1.38 -15.87
CA PRO A 142 -20.08 -0.06 -16.08
C PRO A 142 -18.84 -0.57 -16.83
N GLU A 143 -18.13 0.30 -17.55
CA GLU A 143 -16.87 0.00 -18.25
C GLU A 143 -15.77 -0.52 -17.30
N LEU A 144 -15.87 -0.22 -15.99
CA LEU A 144 -14.98 -0.79 -14.97
C LEU A 144 -15.00 -2.32 -14.95
N LEU A 145 -16.14 -2.94 -15.30
CA LEU A 145 -16.23 -4.40 -15.39
C LEU A 145 -15.51 -4.95 -16.60
N ASP A 146 -15.46 -4.22 -17.73
CA ASP A 146 -14.71 -4.59 -18.91
C ASP A 146 -13.20 -4.52 -18.62
N GLU A 147 -12.77 -3.46 -17.93
CA GLU A 147 -11.38 -3.35 -17.47
C GLU A 147 -11.02 -4.42 -16.45
N LEU A 148 -11.87 -4.67 -15.46
CA LEU A 148 -11.67 -5.77 -14.50
C LEU A 148 -11.52 -7.10 -15.24
N GLY A 149 -12.32 -7.31 -16.30
CA GLY A 149 -12.24 -8.49 -17.17
C GLY A 149 -10.90 -8.64 -17.88
N ARG A 150 -10.10 -7.60 -18.05
CA ARG A 150 -8.75 -7.71 -18.64
C ARG A 150 -7.75 -8.30 -17.66
N TYR A 151 -7.82 -7.94 -16.39
CA TYR A 151 -6.81 -8.24 -15.39
C TYR A 151 -7.21 -9.38 -14.44
N SER A 152 -8.50 -9.47 -14.04
CA SER A 152 -8.95 -10.45 -13.06
C SER A 152 -9.26 -11.81 -13.68
N LEU A 153 -8.45 -12.81 -13.33
CA LEU A 153 -8.72 -14.20 -13.70
C LEU A 153 -9.96 -14.75 -13.02
N GLU A 154 -10.20 -14.34 -11.77
CA GLU A 154 -11.39 -14.70 -10.99
C GLU A 154 -12.66 -14.19 -11.68
N HIS A 155 -12.68 -12.92 -12.09
CA HIS A 155 -13.81 -12.34 -12.81
C HIS A 155 -14.06 -13.07 -14.14
N LYS A 156 -13.00 -13.34 -14.92
CA LYS A 156 -13.09 -14.11 -16.17
C LYS A 156 -13.71 -15.50 -15.95
N TRP A 157 -13.30 -16.15 -14.87
CA TRP A 157 -13.84 -17.48 -14.52
C TRP A 157 -15.31 -17.40 -14.08
N ALA A 158 -15.67 -16.46 -13.24
CA ALA A 158 -17.03 -16.26 -12.76
C ALA A 158 -18.01 -15.89 -13.90
N SER A 159 -17.55 -15.06 -14.86
CA SER A 159 -18.36 -14.61 -16.01
C SER A 159 -18.67 -15.72 -17.01
N ARG A 160 -17.83 -16.77 -17.10
CA ARG A 160 -18.07 -17.95 -17.98
C ARG A 160 -19.16 -18.88 -17.48
N ARG A 161 -19.61 -18.72 -16.25
CA ARG A 161 -20.62 -19.58 -15.60
C ARG A 161 -22.03 -18.97 -15.57
N ARG A 162 -22.17 -17.76 -16.09
CA ARG A 162 -23.47 -17.08 -16.29
C ARG A 162 -23.93 -17.24 -17.74
#